data_e9bd2bb612239823209f93a59ab0efb0
#
_entry.id   e9bd2bb612239823209f93a59ab0efb0
#
_cell.length_a   1.000
_cell.length_b   1.000
_cell.length_c   1.000
_cell.angle_alpha   90.00
_cell.angle_beta   90.00
_cell.angle_gamma   90.00
#
_symmetry.space_group_name_H-M   'P 1'
#
loop_
_entity.id
_entity.type
_entity.pdbx_description
1 polymer ?
#
loop_
_entity_poly.entity_id
_entity_poly.type
_entity_poly.pdbx_seq_one_letter_code
_entity_poly.pdbx_strand_id
1 'polypeptide(L)'
;MMKKWQVLISALLMSCVFLSGCGSSDTQKSGSKEVEELKIAVSPYQDADTIQTKTEPLGKMIQEKMKEKGYNIKKVTINVGTSYNAVGEALSSGSADMGFISGATYVMYDNDVDVLLTALRQGIDKDTTDLSVWNNGTPEAFKKDLVKYYRSAIVVGPSAKGQALLAKVKRGEKPTWDELNDLTWGVMSPASASGYLYPSLWLKDNYGKKISDLSHVVQSD
;
A
#
# COMPACT_ATOMS: atom_id res chain seq x y z
N MET A 1 45.78 23.79 38.99
CA MET A 1 46.14 23.05 40.23
C MET A 1 45.86 21.56 39.99
N MET A 2 46.92 20.77 40.07
CA MET A 2 46.98 19.32 39.90
C MET A 2 46.39 18.59 41.10
N LYS A 3 45.84 17.41 40.88
CA LYS A 3 46.04 16.16 41.64
C LYS A 3 45.16 15.07 40.95
N LYS A 4 45.67 14.24 40.18
CA LYS A 4 46.32 12.92 40.28
C LYS A 4 45.82 12.11 41.49
N TRP A 5 45.11 10.99 41.18
CA TRP A 5 45.39 9.75 41.90
C TRP A 5 45.15 8.56 40.98
N GLN A 6 46.21 7.73 41.00
CA GLN A 6 46.40 6.53 40.20
C GLN A 6 46.02 5.30 41.04
N VAL A 7 45.67 4.23 40.29
CA VAL A 7 46.12 2.83 40.47
C VAL A 7 45.51 2.02 41.61
N LEU A 8 44.86 0.91 41.22
CA LEU A 8 45.38 -0.38 41.63
C LEU A 8 44.81 -1.52 40.74
N ILE A 9 45.74 -2.22 40.14
CA ILE A 9 45.71 -3.45 39.38
C ILE A 9 45.41 -4.62 40.35
N SER A 10 44.62 -5.58 39.92
CA SER A 10 44.82 -6.97 40.35
C SER A 10 44.35 -7.93 39.25
N ALA A 11 45.32 -8.52 38.62
CA ALA A 11 45.21 -9.69 37.76
C ALA A 11 44.93 -10.94 38.61
N LEU A 12 44.07 -11.81 38.13
CA LEU A 12 44.16 -13.22 38.50
C LEU A 12 43.96 -14.11 37.27
N LEU A 13 44.96 -14.86 37.05
CA LEU A 13 45.24 -15.80 35.98
C LEU A 13 44.44 -17.11 36.14
N MET A 14 44.17 -17.70 34.96
CA MET A 14 44.36 -19.12 34.67
C MET A 14 43.30 -20.13 35.14
N SER A 15 42.61 -20.69 34.16
CA SER A 15 42.66 -22.15 33.98
C SER A 15 42.10 -22.53 32.60
N CYS A 16 42.99 -22.91 31.72
CA CYS A 16 42.72 -23.68 30.51
C CYS A 16 42.30 -25.10 30.89
N VAL A 17 41.16 -25.55 30.42
CA VAL A 17 40.88 -26.98 30.29
C VAL A 17 40.52 -27.24 28.83
N PHE A 18 41.47 -27.77 28.10
CA PHE A 18 41.26 -28.45 26.84
C PHE A 18 40.54 -29.77 27.10
N LEU A 19 39.35 -29.93 26.58
CA LEU A 19 38.76 -31.24 26.36
C LEU A 19 38.48 -31.38 24.86
N SER A 20 39.38 -32.08 24.23
CA SER A 20 39.21 -32.65 22.90
C SER A 20 38.08 -33.67 22.96
N GLY A 21 36.99 -33.36 22.28
CA GLY A 21 35.89 -34.28 22.02
C GLY A 21 35.69 -34.41 20.52
N CYS A 22 36.18 -35.51 19.98
CA CYS A 22 35.99 -35.94 18.61
C CYS A 22 34.51 -36.13 18.26
N GLY A 23 34.17 -35.71 17.06
CA GLY A 23 33.30 -36.43 16.13
C GLY A 23 31.85 -36.58 16.53
N SER A 24 31.03 -35.69 16.02
CA SER A 24 29.67 -36.05 15.65
C SER A 24 29.31 -35.33 14.36
N SER A 25 29.03 -36.11 13.36
CA SER A 25 28.47 -35.68 12.09
C SER A 25 27.26 -34.79 12.38
N ASP A 26 27.40 -33.48 12.16
CA ASP A 26 26.28 -32.58 12.13
C ASP A 26 25.38 -32.96 10.95
N THR A 27 24.50 -33.89 11.21
CA THR A 27 23.27 -33.99 10.48
C THR A 27 22.51 -32.69 10.81
N GLN A 28 22.63 -31.67 9.94
CA GLN A 28 21.76 -30.52 9.99
C GLN A 28 20.32 -31.03 9.98
N LYS A 29 19.75 -31.22 11.14
CA LYS A 29 18.28 -31.19 11.30
C LYS A 29 17.91 -29.80 10.88
N SER A 30 17.37 -29.69 9.67
CA SER A 30 16.61 -28.54 9.23
C SER A 30 15.41 -28.39 10.16
N GLY A 31 15.65 -27.80 11.32
CA GLY A 31 14.57 -27.43 12.24
C GLY A 31 13.74 -26.37 11.52
N SER A 32 12.42 -26.55 11.50
CA SER A 32 11.54 -25.51 10.98
C SER A 32 11.78 -24.22 11.75
N LYS A 33 11.86 -23.10 11.01
CA LYS A 33 11.97 -21.78 11.62
C LYS A 33 10.61 -21.43 12.22
N GLU A 34 10.55 -21.32 13.54
CA GLU A 34 9.33 -20.95 14.26
C GLU A 34 9.07 -19.45 14.15
N VAL A 35 7.86 -19.09 13.79
CA VAL A 35 7.33 -17.70 13.77
C VAL A 35 6.05 -17.70 14.61
N GLU A 36 6.05 -16.97 15.71
CA GLU A 36 4.90 -16.94 16.62
C GLU A 36 3.66 -16.33 15.95
N GLU A 37 3.84 -15.15 15.34
CA GLU A 37 2.76 -14.45 14.66
C GLU A 37 3.30 -13.69 13.45
N LEU A 38 2.57 -13.71 12.35
CA LEU A 38 2.75 -12.85 11.19
C LEU A 38 1.56 -11.89 11.12
N LYS A 39 1.82 -10.58 11.23
CA LYS A 39 0.82 -9.53 11.21
C LYS A 39 0.78 -8.85 9.85
N ILE A 40 -0.39 -8.87 9.22
CA ILE A 40 -0.61 -8.29 7.90
C ILE A 40 -1.64 -7.16 8.02
N ALA A 41 -1.30 -5.98 7.55
CA ALA A 41 -2.21 -4.84 7.47
C ALA A 41 -2.71 -4.64 6.03
N VAL A 42 -3.99 -4.29 5.86
CA VAL A 42 -4.61 -4.06 4.55
C VAL A 42 -5.23 -2.67 4.52
N SER A 43 -4.89 -1.89 3.49
CA SER A 43 -5.52 -0.58 3.29
C SER A 43 -7.02 -0.70 3.02
N PRO A 44 -7.86 0.20 3.54
CA PRO A 44 -9.32 0.15 3.40
C PRO A 44 -9.77 0.65 2.01
N TYR A 45 -9.51 -0.12 0.96
CA TYR A 45 -9.94 0.20 -0.41
C TYR A 45 -11.40 -0.15 -0.72
N GLN A 46 -12.06 -0.84 0.20
CA GLN A 46 -13.48 -1.16 0.26
C GLN A 46 -13.93 -1.14 1.72
N ASP A 47 -15.19 -1.44 2.00
CA ASP A 47 -15.64 -1.60 3.38
C ASP A 47 -14.85 -2.72 4.10
N ALA A 48 -14.59 -2.51 5.39
CA ALA A 48 -13.71 -3.38 6.17
C ALA A 48 -14.21 -4.84 6.23
N ASP A 49 -15.51 -5.05 6.34
CA ASP A 49 -16.10 -6.40 6.43
C ASP A 49 -15.91 -7.18 5.14
N THR A 50 -16.08 -6.50 4.00
CA THR A 50 -15.82 -7.09 2.67
C THR A 50 -14.34 -7.49 2.53
N ILE A 51 -13.41 -6.62 2.92
CA ILE A 51 -11.97 -6.93 2.86
C ILE A 51 -11.65 -8.10 3.79
N GLN A 52 -12.13 -8.05 5.04
CA GLN A 52 -11.89 -9.07 6.04
C GLN A 52 -12.36 -10.46 5.56
N THR A 53 -13.59 -10.53 5.04
CA THR A 53 -14.16 -11.78 4.50
C THR A 53 -13.35 -12.33 3.32
N LYS A 54 -12.93 -11.46 2.40
CA LYS A 54 -12.14 -11.88 1.22
C LYS A 54 -10.72 -12.31 1.57
N THR A 55 -10.15 -11.78 2.64
CA THR A 55 -8.78 -12.08 3.07
C THR A 55 -8.69 -13.21 4.09
N GLU A 56 -9.81 -13.63 4.69
CA GLU A 56 -9.86 -14.72 5.68
C GLU A 56 -9.10 -16.00 5.25
N PRO A 57 -9.25 -16.51 4.01
CA PRO A 57 -8.54 -17.72 3.58
C PRO A 57 -7.01 -17.52 3.45
N LEU A 58 -6.56 -16.29 3.29
CA LEU A 58 -5.14 -15.98 3.02
C LEU A 58 -4.23 -16.41 4.17
N GLY A 59 -4.68 -16.22 5.42
CA GLY A 59 -3.90 -16.60 6.60
C GLY A 59 -3.52 -18.08 6.61
N LYS A 60 -4.49 -18.95 6.37
CA LYS A 60 -4.27 -20.40 6.28
C LYS A 60 -3.39 -20.78 5.09
N MET A 61 -3.62 -20.17 3.94
CA MET A 61 -2.81 -20.41 2.74
C MET A 61 -1.34 -20.05 2.96
N ILE A 62 -1.07 -18.92 3.65
CA ILE A 62 0.30 -18.51 4.01
C ILE A 62 0.93 -19.55 4.95
N GLN A 63 0.24 -19.97 6.02
CA GLN A 63 0.78 -20.95 6.95
C GLN A 63 1.14 -22.26 6.24
N GLU A 64 0.27 -22.79 5.38
CA GLU A 64 0.50 -24.02 4.61
C GLU A 64 1.70 -23.86 3.67
N LYS A 65 1.76 -22.79 2.89
CA LYS A 65 2.85 -22.55 1.94
C LYS A 65 4.19 -22.29 2.62
N MET A 66 4.20 -21.58 3.73
CA MET A 66 5.43 -21.33 4.48
C MET A 66 5.94 -22.61 5.18
N LYS A 67 5.05 -23.48 5.63
CA LYS A 67 5.42 -24.79 6.17
C LYS A 67 6.15 -25.67 5.14
N GLU A 68 5.69 -25.66 3.87
CA GLU A 68 6.38 -26.33 2.75
C GLU A 68 7.81 -25.80 2.54
N LYS A 69 8.08 -24.55 2.98
CA LYS A 69 9.38 -23.88 2.90
C LYS A 69 10.22 -23.98 4.19
N GLY A 70 9.78 -24.75 5.16
CA GLY A 70 10.48 -24.94 6.43
C GLY A 70 10.23 -23.83 7.47
N TYR A 71 9.19 -23.04 7.31
CA TYR A 71 8.76 -22.06 8.30
C TYR A 71 7.45 -22.51 8.95
N ASN A 72 7.40 -22.51 10.28
CA ASN A 72 6.21 -22.82 11.04
C ASN A 72 5.62 -21.54 11.64
N ILE A 73 4.69 -20.91 10.92
CA ILE A 73 4.00 -19.72 11.42
C ILE A 73 2.81 -20.17 12.23
N LYS A 74 2.81 -19.91 13.54
CA LYS A 74 1.75 -20.38 14.46
C LYS A 74 0.44 -19.62 14.24
N LYS A 75 0.54 -18.32 13.97
CA LYS A 75 -0.62 -17.46 13.77
C LYS A 75 -0.37 -16.46 12.65
N VAL A 76 -1.37 -16.24 11.80
CA VAL A 76 -1.43 -15.12 10.86
C VAL A 76 -2.60 -14.25 11.22
N THR A 77 -2.34 -12.97 11.50
CA THR A 77 -3.37 -11.98 11.81
C THR A 77 -3.46 -11.00 10.64
N ILE A 78 -4.65 -10.81 10.09
CA ILE A 78 -4.90 -9.86 9.01
C ILE A 78 -5.85 -8.79 9.53
N ASN A 79 -5.39 -7.54 9.52
CA ASN A 79 -6.15 -6.39 10.00
C ASN A 79 -6.39 -5.40 8.87
N VAL A 80 -7.62 -4.95 8.73
CA VAL A 80 -7.94 -3.82 7.86
C VAL A 80 -7.70 -2.53 8.64
N GLY A 81 -6.86 -1.66 8.10
CA GLY A 81 -6.59 -0.35 8.73
C GLY A 81 -7.79 0.57 8.66
N THR A 82 -7.83 1.55 9.55
CA THR A 82 -8.87 2.59 9.58
C THR A 82 -8.69 3.62 8.48
N SER A 83 -7.47 3.78 7.97
CA SER A 83 -7.12 4.66 6.85
C SER A 83 -5.88 4.14 6.12
N TYR A 84 -5.60 4.68 4.93
CA TYR A 84 -4.37 4.38 4.17
C TYR A 84 -3.11 4.74 4.97
N ASN A 85 -3.12 5.89 5.65
CA ASN A 85 -2.00 6.33 6.50
C ASN A 85 -1.80 5.41 7.70
N ALA A 86 -2.86 4.99 8.37
CA ALA A 86 -2.76 4.09 9.52
C ALA A 86 -2.06 2.77 9.16
N VAL A 87 -2.25 2.27 7.93
CA VAL A 87 -1.55 1.07 7.45
C VAL A 87 -0.07 1.37 7.17
N GLY A 88 0.25 2.52 6.58
CA GLY A 88 1.63 2.97 6.40
C GLY A 88 2.37 3.12 7.73
N GLU A 89 1.74 3.75 8.71
CA GLU A 89 2.28 3.90 10.07
C GLU A 89 2.47 2.55 10.78
N ALA A 90 1.54 1.61 10.60
CA ALA A 90 1.66 0.28 11.17
C ALA A 90 2.87 -0.48 10.62
N LEU A 91 3.18 -0.33 9.34
CA LEU A 91 4.37 -0.89 8.71
C LEU A 91 5.65 -0.18 9.18
N SER A 92 5.68 1.15 9.13
CA SER A 92 6.83 1.97 9.54
C SER A 92 7.20 1.76 11.02
N SER A 93 6.21 1.60 11.90
CA SER A 93 6.43 1.34 13.34
C SER A 93 6.75 -0.13 13.66
N GLY A 94 6.64 -1.06 12.69
CA GLY A 94 6.78 -2.50 12.93
C GLY A 94 5.62 -3.13 13.71
N SER A 95 4.49 -2.45 13.84
CA SER A 95 3.26 -3.05 14.43
C SER A 95 2.54 -3.97 13.45
N ALA A 96 2.86 -3.88 12.15
CA ALA A 96 2.56 -4.86 11.12
C ALA A 96 3.86 -5.29 10.43
N ASP A 97 3.99 -6.58 10.12
CA ASP A 97 5.17 -7.15 9.46
C ASP A 97 5.09 -7.02 7.94
N MET A 98 3.89 -7.05 7.39
CA MET A 98 3.60 -6.93 5.96
C MET A 98 2.34 -6.08 5.74
N GLY A 99 2.20 -5.51 4.53
CA GLY A 99 1.00 -4.76 4.20
C GLY A 99 0.62 -4.78 2.73
N PHE A 100 -0.69 -4.71 2.48
CA PHE A 100 -1.24 -4.40 1.16
C PHE A 100 -1.59 -2.92 1.12
N ILE A 101 -0.73 -2.14 0.48
CA ILE A 101 -0.82 -0.67 0.43
C ILE A 101 -0.88 -0.16 -1.00
N SER A 102 -1.33 1.07 -1.17
CA SER A 102 -1.29 1.76 -2.45
C SER A 102 0.13 2.23 -2.79
N GLY A 103 0.43 2.46 -4.07
CA GLY A 103 1.69 3.09 -4.47
C GLY A 103 1.89 4.48 -3.86
N ALA A 104 0.81 5.24 -3.61
CA ALA A 104 0.90 6.54 -2.94
C ALA A 104 1.30 6.38 -1.47
N THR A 105 0.70 5.44 -0.74
CA THR A 105 1.11 5.11 0.64
C THR A 105 2.56 4.66 0.66
N TYR A 106 3.00 3.81 -0.28
CA TYR A 106 4.40 3.39 -0.35
C TYR A 106 5.35 4.59 -0.46
N VAL A 107 5.09 5.52 -1.39
CA VAL A 107 5.94 6.72 -1.56
C VAL A 107 6.02 7.60 -0.30
N MET A 108 5.00 7.59 0.54
CA MET A 108 5.01 8.34 1.81
C MET A 108 5.87 7.68 2.91
N TYR A 109 6.11 6.38 2.80
CA TYR A 109 6.83 5.57 3.80
C TYR A 109 8.02 4.80 3.20
N ASP A 110 8.52 5.20 2.04
CA ASP A 110 9.56 4.48 1.27
C ASP A 110 10.92 4.39 1.97
N ASN A 111 11.15 5.21 3.01
CA ASN A 111 12.34 5.09 3.85
C ASN A 111 12.25 3.96 4.90
N ASP A 112 11.03 3.48 5.19
CA ASP A 112 10.76 2.54 6.28
C ASP A 112 10.30 1.18 5.78
N VAL A 113 9.89 1.07 4.50
CA VAL A 113 9.29 -0.15 3.95
C VAL A 113 9.85 -0.48 2.57
N ASP A 114 9.99 -1.76 2.28
CA ASP A 114 10.43 -2.29 1.00
C ASP A 114 9.29 -2.96 0.22
N VAL A 115 9.32 -2.85 -1.11
CA VAL A 115 8.36 -3.56 -1.97
C VAL A 115 8.77 -5.02 -2.12
N LEU A 116 7.96 -5.92 -1.57
CA LEU A 116 8.16 -7.36 -1.73
C LEU A 116 7.51 -7.90 -3.02
N LEU A 117 6.27 -7.52 -3.28
CA LEU A 117 5.45 -7.99 -4.41
C LEU A 117 4.57 -6.86 -4.95
N THR A 118 4.18 -6.97 -6.21
CA THR A 118 3.13 -6.14 -6.80
C THR A 118 1.96 -7.00 -7.25
N ALA A 119 0.72 -6.55 -6.96
CA ALA A 119 -0.47 -7.28 -7.36
C ALA A 119 -0.72 -7.17 -8.87
N LEU A 120 -1.07 -8.29 -9.48
CA LEU A 120 -1.66 -8.32 -10.81
C LEU A 120 -3.19 -8.32 -10.70
N ARG A 121 -3.86 -7.75 -11.67
CA ARG A 121 -5.32 -7.74 -11.78
C ARG A 121 -5.78 -7.99 -13.21
N GLN A 122 -7.01 -8.39 -13.38
CA GLN A 122 -7.59 -8.45 -14.72
C GLN A 122 -7.65 -7.05 -15.33
N GLY A 123 -7.24 -6.93 -16.59
CA GLY A 123 -7.45 -5.73 -17.37
C GLY A 123 -8.93 -5.51 -17.69
N ILE A 124 -9.28 -4.29 -18.09
CA ILE A 124 -10.62 -3.97 -18.61
C ILE A 124 -10.57 -3.74 -20.13
N ASP A 125 -11.67 -3.95 -20.78
CA ASP A 125 -11.78 -3.80 -22.25
C ASP A 125 -11.71 -2.35 -22.72
N LYS A 126 -12.13 -1.41 -21.86
CA LYS A 126 -12.06 0.05 -22.09
C LYS A 126 -10.72 0.67 -21.68
N ASP A 127 -9.61 -0.01 -21.93
CA ASP A 127 -8.27 0.48 -21.58
C ASP A 127 -7.76 1.55 -22.56
N THR A 128 -8.31 2.75 -22.49
CA THR A 128 -8.03 3.86 -23.41
C THR A 128 -8.13 5.21 -22.69
N THR A 129 -7.55 6.25 -23.30
CA THR A 129 -7.73 7.66 -22.89
C THR A 129 -8.87 8.34 -23.66
N ASP A 130 -9.46 7.66 -24.65
CA ASP A 130 -10.59 8.18 -25.41
C ASP A 130 -11.87 8.14 -24.56
N LEU A 131 -12.38 9.32 -24.21
CA LEU A 131 -13.56 9.49 -23.39
C LEU A 131 -14.85 9.02 -24.09
N SER A 132 -14.87 8.96 -25.44
CA SER A 132 -16.03 8.46 -26.17
C SER A 132 -16.25 6.97 -25.92
N VAL A 133 -15.18 6.19 -25.78
CA VAL A 133 -15.24 4.77 -25.45
C VAL A 133 -15.78 4.54 -24.03
N TRP A 134 -15.40 5.38 -23.06
CA TRP A 134 -15.93 5.30 -21.69
C TRP A 134 -17.41 5.68 -21.61
N ASN A 135 -17.85 6.60 -22.45
CA ASN A 135 -19.21 7.15 -22.44
C ASN A 135 -20.12 6.57 -23.54
N ASN A 136 -19.79 5.41 -24.11
CA ASN A 136 -20.56 4.79 -25.21
C ASN A 136 -21.83 4.06 -24.75
N GLY A 137 -22.14 4.06 -23.46
CA GLY A 137 -23.34 3.42 -22.90
C GLY A 137 -23.21 1.90 -22.70
N THR A 138 -22.07 1.28 -23.06
CA THR A 138 -21.81 -0.15 -22.78
C THR A 138 -21.06 -0.30 -21.44
N PRO A 139 -21.42 -1.28 -20.60
CA PRO A 139 -20.61 -1.60 -19.42
C PRO A 139 -19.21 -2.03 -19.81
N GLU A 140 -18.23 -1.77 -18.95
CA GLU A 140 -16.90 -2.36 -19.05
C GLU A 140 -16.93 -3.84 -18.68
N ALA A 141 -16.04 -4.63 -19.28
CA ALA A 141 -15.85 -6.04 -19.00
C ALA A 141 -14.39 -6.33 -18.64
N PHE A 142 -14.19 -7.31 -17.76
CA PHE A 142 -12.85 -7.79 -17.46
C PHE A 142 -12.30 -8.66 -18.58
N LYS A 143 -11.05 -8.39 -18.99
CA LYS A 143 -10.27 -9.25 -19.87
C LYS A 143 -9.70 -10.44 -19.11
N LYS A 144 -9.32 -11.49 -19.83
CA LYS A 144 -8.60 -12.64 -19.24
C LYS A 144 -7.16 -12.30 -18.90
N ASP A 145 -6.57 -11.34 -19.60
CA ASP A 145 -5.18 -10.95 -19.42
C ASP A 145 -4.98 -10.17 -18.10
N LEU A 146 -3.89 -10.50 -17.41
CA LEU A 146 -3.49 -9.81 -16.19
C LEU A 146 -2.63 -8.58 -16.53
N VAL A 147 -2.89 -7.48 -15.84
CA VAL A 147 -2.16 -6.22 -15.99
C VAL A 147 -1.57 -5.77 -14.65
N LYS A 148 -0.52 -4.95 -14.72
CA LYS A 148 0.21 -4.39 -13.55
C LYS A 148 -0.29 -3.00 -13.16
N TYR A 149 -1.33 -2.51 -13.81
CA TYR A 149 -1.84 -1.15 -13.63
C TYR A 149 -3.37 -1.11 -13.65
N TYR A 150 -3.91 0.00 -13.26
CA TYR A 150 -5.30 0.40 -13.48
C TYR A 150 -5.34 1.90 -13.78
N ARG A 151 -6.47 2.38 -14.33
CA ARG A 151 -6.65 3.79 -14.64
C ARG A 151 -7.35 4.51 -13.49
N SER A 152 -6.86 5.69 -13.16
CA SER A 152 -7.64 6.67 -12.41
C SER A 152 -8.59 7.38 -13.36
N ALA A 153 -9.77 7.73 -12.89
CA ALA A 153 -10.75 8.51 -13.64
C ALA A 153 -11.29 9.66 -12.79
N ILE A 154 -11.45 10.83 -13.40
CA ILE A 154 -12.24 11.93 -12.84
C ILE A 154 -13.61 11.82 -13.47
N VAL A 155 -14.64 11.67 -12.64
CA VAL A 155 -16.03 11.49 -13.09
C VAL A 155 -16.87 12.69 -12.69
N VAL A 156 -17.88 13.01 -13.48
CA VAL A 156 -18.85 14.09 -13.15
C VAL A 156 -20.17 13.50 -12.70
N GLY A 157 -20.73 14.08 -11.63
CA GLY A 157 -22.01 13.70 -11.08
C GLY A 157 -23.21 14.28 -11.86
N PRO A 158 -24.45 14.00 -11.43
CA PRO A 158 -25.67 14.37 -12.12
C PRO A 158 -26.10 15.83 -11.91
N SER A 159 -25.31 16.66 -11.21
CA SER A 159 -25.62 18.07 -11.02
C SER A 159 -25.68 18.83 -12.36
N ALA A 160 -26.45 19.91 -12.45
CA ALA A 160 -26.56 20.72 -13.67
C ALA A 160 -25.18 21.21 -14.15
N LYS A 161 -24.30 21.66 -13.25
CA LYS A 161 -22.94 22.09 -13.55
C LYS A 161 -22.10 20.91 -14.07
N GLY A 162 -22.19 19.73 -13.42
CA GLY A 162 -21.47 18.52 -13.85
C GLY A 162 -21.92 18.07 -15.24
N GLN A 163 -23.21 18.08 -15.52
CA GLN A 163 -23.72 17.69 -16.83
C GLN A 163 -23.37 18.71 -17.94
N ALA A 164 -23.31 19.99 -17.63
CA ALA A 164 -22.83 21.00 -18.56
C ALA A 164 -21.35 20.78 -18.90
N LEU A 165 -20.52 20.47 -17.89
CA LEU A 165 -19.12 20.14 -18.08
C LEU A 165 -18.94 18.87 -18.94
N LEU A 166 -19.72 17.81 -18.65
CA LEU A 166 -19.71 16.58 -19.44
C LEU A 166 -20.07 16.85 -20.91
N ALA A 167 -21.11 17.66 -21.18
CA ALA A 167 -21.50 18.02 -22.53
C ALA A 167 -20.38 18.75 -23.28
N LYS A 168 -19.64 19.63 -22.60
CA LYS A 168 -18.47 20.33 -23.12
C LYS A 168 -17.36 19.33 -23.49
N VAL A 169 -17.00 18.44 -22.57
CA VAL A 169 -15.96 17.40 -22.78
C VAL A 169 -16.33 16.46 -23.91
N LYS A 170 -17.62 16.07 -24.03
CA LYS A 170 -18.11 15.23 -25.15
C LYS A 170 -17.97 15.89 -26.53
N ARG A 171 -17.93 17.21 -26.61
CA ARG A 171 -17.63 17.95 -27.84
C ARG A 171 -16.13 18.11 -28.11
N GLY A 172 -15.28 17.51 -27.27
CA GLY A 172 -13.81 17.63 -27.37
C GLY A 172 -13.25 18.95 -26.82
N GLU A 173 -14.07 19.73 -26.13
CA GLU A 173 -13.64 20.99 -25.53
C GLU A 173 -13.00 20.75 -24.16
N LYS A 174 -11.86 21.40 -23.91
CA LYS A 174 -11.19 21.31 -22.61
C LYS A 174 -11.91 22.21 -21.58
N PRO A 175 -12.21 21.70 -20.37
CA PRO A 175 -12.66 22.54 -19.26
C PRO A 175 -11.67 23.64 -18.93
N THR A 176 -12.14 24.79 -18.47
CA THR A 176 -11.27 25.81 -17.87
C THR A 176 -11.03 25.53 -16.40
N TRP A 177 -10.03 26.15 -15.80
CA TRP A 177 -9.81 26.04 -14.35
C TRP A 177 -11.03 26.56 -13.56
N ASP A 178 -11.60 27.68 -13.96
CA ASP A 178 -12.73 28.28 -13.25
C ASP A 178 -13.97 27.37 -13.27
N GLU A 179 -14.26 26.70 -14.39
CA GLU A 179 -15.31 25.71 -14.48
C GLU A 179 -15.09 24.51 -13.56
N LEU A 180 -13.83 24.05 -13.44
CA LEU A 180 -13.49 22.96 -12.52
C LEU A 180 -13.53 23.41 -11.06
N ASN A 181 -13.07 24.62 -10.76
CA ASN A 181 -13.03 25.19 -9.42
C ASN A 181 -14.42 25.57 -8.87
N ASP A 182 -15.39 25.82 -9.77
CA ASP A 182 -16.80 26.09 -9.40
C ASP A 182 -17.59 24.81 -9.03
N LEU A 183 -16.98 23.63 -9.20
CA LEU A 183 -17.58 22.34 -8.82
C LEU A 183 -17.16 21.93 -7.41
N THR A 184 -18.02 21.14 -6.76
CA THR A 184 -17.62 20.42 -5.54
C THR A 184 -16.94 19.10 -5.92
N TRP A 185 -15.74 18.91 -5.45
CA TRP A 185 -14.93 17.71 -5.70
C TRP A 185 -15.00 16.75 -4.53
N GLY A 186 -15.44 15.52 -4.80
CA GLY A 186 -15.25 14.40 -3.89
C GLY A 186 -13.87 13.77 -4.13
N VAL A 187 -13.03 13.70 -3.11
CA VAL A 187 -11.68 13.15 -3.19
C VAL A 187 -11.44 12.16 -2.06
N MET A 188 -10.54 11.23 -2.28
CA MET A 188 -10.04 10.35 -1.22
C MET A 188 -8.92 11.03 -0.43
N SER A 189 -8.38 10.34 0.59
CA SER A 189 -7.21 10.84 1.32
C SER A 189 -5.98 10.98 0.40
N PRO A 190 -5.00 11.85 0.75
CA PRO A 190 -3.76 12.04 -0.02
C PRO A 190 -2.94 10.76 -0.25
N ALA A 191 -3.11 9.74 0.60
CA ALA A 191 -2.49 8.43 0.46
C ALA A 191 -3.18 7.52 -0.58
N SER A 192 -4.29 7.98 -1.18
CA SER A 192 -4.95 7.26 -2.28
C SER A 192 -4.33 7.64 -3.62
N ALA A 193 -3.77 6.67 -4.34
CA ALA A 193 -3.17 6.91 -5.65
C ALA A 193 -4.21 7.41 -6.67
N SER A 194 -5.31 6.68 -6.86
CA SER A 194 -6.32 6.99 -7.89
C SER A 194 -7.33 8.05 -7.48
N GLY A 195 -7.61 8.18 -6.18
CA GLY A 195 -8.62 9.11 -5.68
C GLY A 195 -8.07 10.50 -5.34
N TYR A 196 -6.73 10.66 -5.28
CA TYR A 196 -6.12 11.95 -4.95
C TYR A 196 -4.85 12.23 -5.77
N LEU A 197 -3.83 11.36 -5.70
CA LEU A 197 -2.52 11.66 -6.26
C LEU A 197 -2.56 11.88 -7.78
N TYR A 198 -3.12 10.94 -8.54
CA TYR A 198 -3.21 11.06 -10.00
C TYR A 198 -4.17 12.17 -10.46
N PRO A 199 -5.35 12.38 -9.87
CA PRO A 199 -6.16 13.57 -10.14
C PRO A 199 -5.43 14.88 -9.87
N SER A 200 -4.66 14.97 -8.76
CA SER A 200 -3.85 16.15 -8.44
C SER A 200 -2.75 16.39 -9.47
N LEU A 201 -2.09 15.32 -9.93
CA LEU A 201 -1.07 15.40 -10.98
C LEU A 201 -1.69 15.86 -12.31
N TRP A 202 -2.85 15.33 -12.68
CA TRP A 202 -3.58 15.76 -13.87
C TRP A 202 -3.94 17.25 -13.82
N LEU A 203 -4.41 17.76 -12.68
CA LEU A 203 -4.67 19.20 -12.50
C LEU A 203 -3.38 20.02 -12.65
N LYS A 204 -2.27 19.53 -12.08
CA LYS A 204 -0.98 20.19 -12.18
C LYS A 204 -0.49 20.29 -13.63
N ASP A 205 -0.56 19.20 -14.37
CA ASP A 205 -0.07 19.13 -15.75
C ASP A 205 -0.95 19.96 -16.71
N ASN A 206 -2.23 20.07 -16.44
CA ASN A 206 -3.17 20.75 -17.33
C ASN A 206 -3.42 22.21 -16.98
N TYR A 207 -3.31 22.58 -15.70
CA TYR A 207 -3.71 23.93 -15.20
C TYR A 207 -2.65 24.56 -14.29
N GLY A 208 -1.55 23.86 -13.96
CA GLY A 208 -0.57 24.32 -12.97
C GLY A 208 -1.11 24.38 -11.54
N LYS A 209 -2.21 23.65 -11.25
CA LYS A 209 -2.97 23.66 -10.01
C LYS A 209 -2.98 22.28 -9.37
N LYS A 210 -3.37 22.20 -8.11
CA LYS A 210 -3.51 20.96 -7.33
C LYS A 210 -4.93 20.84 -6.76
N ILE A 211 -5.29 19.69 -6.21
CA ILE A 211 -6.55 19.50 -5.46
C ILE A 211 -6.65 20.50 -4.30
N SER A 212 -5.54 20.81 -3.63
CA SER A 212 -5.51 21.81 -2.54
C SER A 212 -5.80 23.25 -2.99
N ASP A 213 -5.80 23.54 -4.29
CA ASP A 213 -6.12 24.87 -4.84
C ASP A 213 -7.61 24.98 -5.20
N LEU A 214 -8.38 23.89 -5.10
CA LEU A 214 -9.82 23.90 -5.35
C LEU A 214 -10.60 24.54 -4.20
N SER A 215 -11.62 25.33 -4.52
CA SER A 215 -12.42 26.04 -3.54
C SER A 215 -13.39 25.15 -2.76
N HIS A 216 -13.83 24.06 -3.36
CA HIS A 216 -14.87 23.18 -2.78
C HIS A 216 -14.44 21.71 -2.86
N VAL A 217 -13.86 21.20 -1.79
CA VAL A 217 -13.40 19.82 -1.69
C VAL A 217 -14.09 19.13 -0.52
N VAL A 218 -14.61 17.93 -0.76
CA VAL A 218 -15.11 17.01 0.27
C VAL A 218 -14.24 15.77 0.21
N GLN A 219 -13.51 15.51 1.29
CA GLN A 219 -12.67 14.32 1.41
C GLN A 219 -13.47 13.20 2.08
N SER A 220 -13.36 12.01 1.53
CA SER A 220 -13.79 10.75 2.17
C SER A 220 -12.61 9.79 2.23
N ASP A 221 -12.58 8.99 3.26
CA ASP A 221 -11.64 7.87 3.43
C ASP A 221 -12.27 6.55 3.00
#